data_45f6016e3974387906822a34f08bbaf6
#
_entry.id   45f6016e3974387906822a34f08bbaf6
#
_cell.length_a   1.000
_cell.length_b   1.000
_cell.length_c   1.000
_cell.angle_alpha   90.00
_cell.angle_beta   90.00
_cell.angle_gamma   90.00
#
_symmetry.space_group_name_H-M   'P 1'
#
loop_
_entity.id
_entity.type
_entity.pdbx_description
1 polymer ?
#
loop_
_entity_poly.entity_id
_entity_poly.type
_entity_poly.pdbx_seq_one_letter_code
_entity_poly.pdbx_strand_id
1 'polypeptide(L)'
;MRIEWTPTAIASARRYMHDQDGMRAIGTAIATLADSPYPPPPEGFHRGRYHRLRAGFYRIMYVVDDNVITVERVDLLAPAYSGRPNG
;
A
#
# COMPACT_ATOMS: atom_id res chain seq x y z
N MET A 1 11.35 7.34 -9.59
CA MET A 1 12.01 6.64 -8.47
C MET A 1 11.89 5.14 -8.65
N ARG A 2 12.87 4.42 -8.18
CA ARG A 2 12.84 2.97 -8.22
C ARG A 2 11.98 2.41 -7.09
N ILE A 3 11.26 1.34 -7.38
CA ILE A 3 10.42 0.65 -6.41
C ILE A 3 11.06 -0.69 -6.09
N GLU A 4 11.22 -0.98 -4.81
CA GLU A 4 11.70 -2.28 -4.34
C GLU A 4 10.71 -2.83 -3.34
N TRP A 5 10.63 -4.15 -3.26
CA TRP A 5 9.74 -4.83 -2.34
C TRP A 5 10.55 -5.71 -1.41
N THR A 6 10.27 -5.62 -0.13
CA THR A 6 10.90 -6.54 0.82
C THR A 6 10.23 -7.90 0.72
N PRO A 7 10.91 -8.97 1.17
CA PRO A 7 10.26 -10.28 1.24
C PRO A 7 8.99 -10.25 2.08
N THR A 8 8.97 -9.48 3.14
CA THR A 8 7.78 -9.33 3.98
C THR A 8 6.63 -8.71 3.19
N ALA A 9 6.93 -7.69 2.39
CA ALA A 9 5.92 -7.03 1.57
C ALA A 9 5.36 -8.00 0.54
N ILE A 10 6.23 -8.77 -0.11
CA ILE A 10 5.80 -9.76 -1.08
C ILE A 10 4.88 -10.79 -0.43
N ALA A 11 5.29 -11.31 0.72
CA ALA A 11 4.50 -12.31 1.44
C ALA A 11 3.15 -11.74 1.87
N SER A 12 3.13 -10.50 2.34
CA SER A 12 1.87 -9.89 2.77
C SER A 12 0.92 -9.67 1.60
N ALA A 13 1.44 -9.28 0.44
CA ALA A 13 0.60 -9.06 -0.74
C ALA A 13 0.06 -10.39 -1.28
N ARG A 14 0.83 -11.45 -1.19
CA ARG A 14 0.40 -12.76 -1.70
C ARG A 14 -0.85 -13.27 -1.03
N ARG A 15 -1.11 -12.87 0.19
CA ARG A 15 -2.33 -13.26 0.90
C ARG A 15 -3.57 -12.86 0.14
N TYR A 16 -3.47 -11.81 -0.66
CA TYR A 16 -4.63 -11.18 -1.29
C TYR A 16 -4.59 -11.28 -2.81
N MET A 17 -3.75 -12.17 -3.35
CA MET A 17 -3.54 -12.23 -4.80
C MET A 17 -4.80 -12.60 -5.57
N HIS A 18 -5.80 -13.16 -4.91
CA HIS A 18 -7.07 -13.50 -5.57
C HIS A 18 -8.01 -12.30 -5.67
N ASP A 19 -7.71 -11.25 -4.97
CA ASP A 19 -8.49 -10.01 -5.05
C ASP A 19 -7.94 -9.18 -6.20
N GLN A 20 -8.45 -9.42 -7.40
CA GLN A 20 -7.93 -8.78 -8.60
C GLN A 20 -8.09 -7.26 -8.57
N ASP A 21 -9.23 -6.77 -8.11
CA ASP A 21 -9.46 -5.34 -8.01
C ASP A 21 -8.54 -4.71 -7.00
N GLY A 22 -8.34 -5.37 -5.87
CA GLY A 22 -7.41 -4.91 -4.85
C GLY A 22 -5.97 -4.88 -5.36
N MET A 23 -5.56 -5.92 -6.07
CA MET A 23 -4.21 -5.96 -6.63
C MET A 23 -4.01 -4.85 -7.66
N ARG A 24 -5.04 -4.57 -8.45
CA ARG A 24 -4.97 -3.49 -9.42
C ARG A 24 -4.86 -2.13 -8.72
N ALA A 25 -5.61 -1.94 -7.65
CA ALA A 25 -5.55 -0.70 -6.88
C ALA A 25 -4.16 -0.49 -6.28
N ILE A 26 -3.57 -1.56 -5.75
CA ILE A 26 -2.22 -1.52 -5.19
C ILE A 26 -1.21 -1.18 -6.28
N GLY A 27 -1.32 -1.83 -7.44
CA GLY A 27 -0.40 -1.57 -8.56
C GLY A 27 -0.47 -0.14 -9.03
N THR A 28 -1.68 0.41 -9.16
CA THR A 28 -1.88 1.79 -9.58
C THR A 28 -1.29 2.75 -8.54
N ALA A 29 -1.53 2.48 -7.27
CA ALA A 29 -1.02 3.33 -6.19
C ALA A 29 0.51 3.36 -6.20
N ILE A 30 1.14 2.20 -6.36
CA ILE A 30 2.60 2.11 -6.38
C ILE A 30 3.17 2.83 -7.60
N ALA A 31 2.52 2.68 -8.76
CA ALA A 31 2.97 3.38 -9.96
C ALA A 31 2.91 4.89 -9.75
N THR A 32 1.87 5.36 -9.07
CA THR A 32 1.75 6.78 -8.76
C THR A 32 2.85 7.25 -7.81
N LEU A 33 3.25 6.40 -6.86
CA LEU A 33 4.32 6.74 -5.93
C LEU A 33 5.64 6.99 -6.64
N ALA A 34 5.88 6.30 -7.75
CA ALA A 34 7.13 6.48 -8.49
C ALA A 34 7.31 7.91 -8.96
N ASP A 35 6.20 8.60 -9.26
CA ASP A 35 6.22 9.99 -9.69
C ASP A 35 6.00 10.95 -8.52
N SER A 36 5.28 10.52 -7.51
CA SER A 36 4.86 11.39 -6.41
C SER A 36 4.94 10.60 -5.11
N PRO A 37 6.13 10.52 -4.52
CA PRO A 37 6.35 9.63 -3.35
C PRO A 37 5.74 10.11 -2.04
N TYR A 38 5.20 11.31 -2.02
CA TYR A 38 4.64 11.88 -0.79
C TYR A 38 3.21 12.39 -0.99
N PRO A 39 2.25 11.48 -1.31
CA PRO A 39 0.89 11.94 -1.51
C PRO A 39 0.31 12.52 -0.22
N PRO A 40 -0.51 13.57 -0.34
CA PRO A 40 -1.07 14.23 0.83
C PRO A 40 -2.22 13.42 1.43
N PRO A 41 -2.61 13.73 2.69
CA PRO A 41 -3.80 13.14 3.25
C PRO A 41 -5.03 13.47 2.40
N PRO A 42 -6.07 12.63 2.41
CA PRO A 42 -6.22 11.47 3.30
C PRO A 42 -5.58 10.19 2.78
N GLU A 43 -5.15 10.15 1.51
CA GLU A 43 -4.59 8.92 0.95
C GLU A 43 -3.21 8.63 1.51
N GLY A 44 -2.39 9.65 1.63
CA GLY A 44 -1.04 9.50 2.14
C GLY A 44 -0.93 9.97 3.58
N PHE A 45 -0.04 9.35 4.32
CA PHE A 45 0.19 9.69 5.71
C PHE A 45 1.58 9.20 6.10
N HIS A 46 2.27 9.91 6.96
CA HIS A 46 3.58 9.44 7.40
C HIS A 46 3.73 9.58 8.91
N ARG A 47 4.58 8.74 9.46
CA ARG A 47 4.94 8.79 10.87
C ARG A 47 6.41 8.41 10.96
N GLY A 48 7.25 9.38 11.31
CA GLY A 48 8.68 9.17 11.28
C GLY A 48 9.13 8.89 9.86
N ARG A 49 9.89 7.83 9.67
CA ARG A 49 10.38 7.48 8.35
C ARG A 49 9.39 6.63 7.55
N TYR A 50 8.33 6.16 8.19
CA TYR A 50 7.37 5.28 7.53
C TYR A 50 6.24 6.08 6.92
N HIS A 51 5.93 5.74 5.69
CA HIS A 51 4.81 6.33 4.96
C HIS A 51 3.75 5.27 4.76
N ARG A 52 2.51 5.70 4.73
CA ARG A 52 1.37 4.84 4.47
C ARG A 52 0.56 5.43 3.34
N LEU A 53 0.13 4.56 2.45
CA LEU A 53 -0.70 4.97 1.32
C LEU A 53 -1.93 4.10 1.26
N ARG A 54 -3.08 4.72 1.18
CA ARG A 54 -4.34 4.04 0.98
C ARG A 54 -4.49 3.62 -0.47
N ALA A 55 -4.84 2.38 -0.70
CA ALA A 55 -5.08 1.85 -2.03
C ALA A 55 -6.32 0.96 -1.97
N GLY A 56 -7.48 1.53 -2.25
CA GLY A 56 -8.74 0.82 -2.09
C GLY A 56 -8.95 0.43 -0.63
N PHE A 57 -9.13 -0.86 -0.38
CA PHE A 57 -9.29 -1.37 0.98
C PHE A 57 -7.96 -1.80 1.59
N TYR A 58 -6.84 -1.47 0.94
CA TYR A 58 -5.52 -1.86 1.41
C TYR A 58 -4.72 -0.65 1.84
N ARG A 59 -3.70 -0.91 2.62
CA ARG A 59 -2.73 0.09 3.02
C ARG A 59 -1.35 -0.42 2.70
N ILE A 60 -0.57 0.43 2.05
CA ILE A 60 0.80 0.12 1.69
C ILE A 60 1.70 0.90 2.64
N MET A 61 2.61 0.21 3.31
CA MET A 61 3.61 0.85 4.14
C MET A 61 4.93 0.85 3.39
N TYR A 62 5.57 1.99 3.30
CA TYR A 62 6.81 2.12 2.55
C TYR A 62 7.73 3.15 3.18
N VAL A 63 8.99 3.11 2.78
CA VAL A 63 9.97 4.13 3.14
C VAL A 63 10.59 4.67 1.86
N VAL A 64 11.07 5.91 1.93
CA VAL A 64 11.73 6.56 0.80
C VAL A 64 13.15 6.88 1.23
N ASP A 65 14.12 6.41 0.45
CA ASP A 65 15.52 6.60 0.80
C ASP A 65 16.34 6.56 -0.49
N ASP A 66 17.20 7.57 -0.69
CA ASP A 66 18.08 7.63 -1.85
C ASP A 66 17.40 7.34 -3.18
N ASN A 67 16.26 7.99 -3.39
CA ASN A 67 15.54 7.87 -4.65
C ASN A 67 14.97 6.46 -4.88
N VAL A 68 14.82 5.70 -3.81
CA VAL A 68 14.23 4.36 -3.84
C VAL A 68 13.04 4.34 -2.89
N ILE A 69 11.93 3.81 -3.37
CA ILE A 69 10.77 3.54 -2.53
C ILE A 69 10.80 2.05 -2.21
N THR A 70 10.91 1.73 -0.93
CA THR A 70 10.91 0.34 -0.48
C THR A 70 9.57 0.03 0.14
N VAL A 71 8.82 -0.86 -0.50
CA VAL A 71 7.53 -1.31 0.02
C VAL A 71 7.81 -2.32 1.12
N GLU A 72 7.36 -2.00 2.33
CA GLU A 72 7.65 -2.80 3.50
C GLU A 72 6.53 -3.79 3.82
N ARG A 73 5.29 -3.40 3.53
CA ARG A 73 4.16 -4.21 3.92
C ARG A 73 2.88 -3.78 3.23
N VAL A 74 2.00 -4.74 2.96
CA VAL A 74 0.66 -4.46 2.45
C VAL A 74 -0.33 -5.10 3.42
N ASP A 75 -1.28 -4.33 3.90
CA ASP A 75 -2.29 -4.80 4.84
C ASP A 75 -3.68 -4.57 4.28
N LEU A 76 -4.58 -5.51 4.53
CA LEU A 76 -5.99 -5.28 4.30
C LEU A 76 -6.50 -4.45 5.47
N LEU A 77 -7.04 -3.29 5.17
CA LEU A 77 -7.62 -2.48 6.20
C LEU A 77 -8.90 -3.15 6.65
N ALA A 78 -9.09 -3.10 7.92
CA ALA A 78 -10.22 -3.73 8.48
C ALA A 78 -11.35 -3.50 7.59
N PRO A 79 -11.79 -4.45 7.04
CA PRO A 79 -12.88 -4.31 6.21
C PRO A 79 -14.02 -3.93 7.03
N ALA A 80 -13.94 -2.72 7.36
CA ALA A 80 -15.04 -2.13 7.96
C ALA A 80 -16.26 -2.51 7.22
N TYR A 81 -16.06 -2.69 5.98
CA TYR A 81 -17.13 -3.05 5.17
C TYR A 81 -17.59 -4.45 5.42
N SER A 82 -16.78 -5.26 5.81
CA SER A 82 -17.19 -6.61 6.02
C SER A 82 -18.08 -6.64 7.21
N GLY A 83 -17.99 -5.66 7.88
CA GLY A 83 -19.00 -5.59 8.85
C GLY A 83 -20.32 -5.51 8.17
N ARG A 84 -20.33 -5.83 7.47
CA ARG A 84 -21.24 -5.95 7.25
C ARG A 84 -22.03 -6.53 7.24
N PRO A 85 -22.47 -6.63 7.40
CA PRO A 85 -23.18 -7.07 7.57
C PRO A 85 -23.86 -7.57 7.48
N ASN A 86 -23.97 -7.74 7.59
CA ASN A 86 -24.53 -8.15 7.72
C ASN A 86 -25.04 -8.34 7.64
N GLY A 87 -24.90 -8.17 7.45
CA GLY A 87 -25.23 -8.21 7.60
C GLY A 87 -25.34 -8.23 7.67
#